data_54e20b7a1c2e73e8b49ca3f429cf304a
#
_entry.id   54e20b7a1c2e73e8b49ca3f429cf304a
#
_cell.length_a   1.000
_cell.length_b   1.000
_cell.length_c   1.000
_cell.angle_alpha   90.00
_cell.angle_beta   90.00
_cell.angle_gamma   90.00
#
_symmetry.space_group_name_H-M   'P 1'
#
loop_
_entity.id
_entity.type
_entity.pdbx_description
1 polymer ?
#
loop_
_entity_poly.entity_id
_entity_poly.type
_entity_poly.pdbx_seq_one_letter_code
_entity_poly.pdbx_strand_id
1 'polypeptide(L)' 'MGESPGASALYIASLAEELARLARTHGFETLAYLLDLARLEADHISKSSSSKP' A
#
# COMPACT_ATOMS: atom_id res chain seq x y z
N MET A 1 2.21 12.62 -18.14
CA MET A 1 2.22 12.39 -17.66
C MET A 1 2.35 11.63 -16.95
N GLY A 2 2.55 11.10 -16.75
CA GLY A 2 2.48 10.06 -16.13
C GLY A 2 3.07 10.06 -14.85
N GLU A 3 2.55 9.37 -13.91
CA GLU A 3 3.11 9.30 -12.71
C GLU A 3 4.14 8.28 -12.71
N SER A 4 5.17 8.37 -11.91
CA SER A 4 6.19 7.36 -11.80
C SER A 4 5.62 6.16 -11.07
N PRO A 5 6.12 4.97 -11.33
CA PRO A 5 5.64 3.80 -10.62
C PRO A 5 5.84 3.92 -9.11
N GLY A 6 6.92 4.56 -8.67
CA GLY A 6 7.15 4.74 -7.26
C GLY A 6 6.11 5.61 -6.60
N ALA A 7 5.71 6.69 -7.29
CA ALA A 7 4.71 7.59 -6.75
C ALA A 7 3.34 6.90 -6.67
N SER A 8 3.01 6.13 -7.70
CA SER A 8 1.76 5.40 -7.69
C SER A 8 1.73 4.36 -6.60
N ALA A 9 2.85 3.65 -6.40
CA ALA A 9 2.93 2.64 -5.37
C ALA A 9 2.79 3.26 -3.99
N LEU A 10 3.36 4.44 -3.79
CA LEU A 10 3.25 5.11 -2.52
C LEU A 10 1.82 5.50 -2.23
N TYR A 11 1.12 5.97 -3.23
CA TYR A 11 -0.28 6.33 -3.07
C TYR A 11 -1.11 5.10 -2.74
N ILE A 12 -0.86 3.99 -3.42
CA ILE A 12 -1.56 2.74 -3.15
C ILE A 12 -1.28 2.29 -1.73
N ALA A 13 -0.04 2.41 -1.27
CA ALA A 13 0.31 2.01 0.09
C ALA A 13 -0.47 2.84 1.10
N SER A 14 -0.60 4.14 0.87
CA SER A 14 -1.36 4.99 1.76
C SER A 14 -2.83 4.60 1.80
N LEU A 15 -3.41 4.31 0.65
CA LEU A 15 -4.80 3.90 0.59
C LEU A 15 -5.00 2.55 1.27
N ALA A 16 -4.06 1.63 1.06
CA ALA A 16 -4.17 0.32 1.68
C ALA A 16 -4.13 0.44 3.20
N GLU A 17 -3.31 1.33 3.70
CA GLU A 17 -3.23 1.55 5.14
C GLU A 17 -4.55 2.08 5.68
N GLU A 18 -5.14 3.05 5.00
CA GLU A 18 -6.41 3.61 5.44
C GLU A 18 -7.51 2.56 5.38
N LEU A 19 -7.52 1.76 4.31
CA LEU A 19 -8.53 0.73 4.17
C LEU A 19 -8.38 -0.36 5.21
N ALA A 20 -7.13 -0.69 5.57
CA ALA A 20 -6.89 -1.67 6.61
C ALA A 20 -7.44 -1.18 7.95
N ARG A 21 -7.26 0.10 8.22
CA ARG A 21 -7.77 0.69 9.44
C ARG A 21 -9.29 0.61 9.47
N LEU A 22 -9.93 0.94 8.36
CA LEU A 22 -11.37 0.86 8.25
C LEU A 22 -11.86 -0.58 8.44
N ALA A 23 -11.16 -1.53 7.83
CA ALA A 23 -11.53 -2.93 7.96
C ALA A 23 -11.47 -3.38 9.43
N ARG A 24 -10.43 -2.94 10.15
CA ARG A 24 -10.32 -3.30 11.56
C ARG A 24 -11.43 -2.69 12.40
N THR A 25 -11.83 -1.48 12.05
CA THR A 25 -12.91 -0.82 12.77
C THR A 25 -14.19 -1.63 12.67
N HIS A 26 -14.39 -2.32 11.56
CA HIS A 26 -15.59 -3.11 11.36
C HIS A 26 -15.39 -4.59 11.69
N GLY A 27 -14.26 -4.94 12.26
CA GLY A 27 -14.00 -6.32 12.65
C GLY A 27 -13.65 -7.25 11.51
N PHE A 28 -13.28 -6.71 10.36
CA PHE A 28 -12.92 -7.52 9.20
C PHE A 28 -11.43 -7.87 9.29
N GLU A 29 -11.08 -8.77 10.20
CA GLU A 29 -9.68 -9.02 10.52
C GLU A 29 -8.89 -9.60 9.36
N THR A 30 -9.45 -10.57 8.67
CA THR A 30 -8.74 -11.17 7.54
C THR A 30 -8.54 -10.17 6.43
N LEU A 31 -9.58 -9.36 6.17
CA LEU A 31 -9.47 -8.34 5.14
C LEU A 31 -8.39 -7.33 5.51
N ALA A 32 -8.36 -6.92 6.77
CA ALA A 32 -7.35 -5.98 7.23
C ALA A 32 -5.95 -6.56 7.04
N TYR A 33 -5.78 -7.84 7.34
CA TYR A 33 -4.50 -8.48 7.18
C TYR A 33 -4.07 -8.48 5.71
N LEU A 34 -4.99 -8.78 4.82
CA LEU A 34 -4.67 -8.80 3.40
C LEU A 34 -4.32 -7.39 2.90
N LEU A 35 -4.98 -6.38 3.43
CA LEU A 35 -4.67 -5.01 3.08
C LEU A 35 -3.30 -4.61 3.61
N ASP A 36 -2.92 -5.10 4.77
CA ASP A 36 -1.59 -4.87 5.31
C ASP A 36 -0.53 -5.48 4.40
N LEU A 37 -0.79 -6.68 3.89
CA LEU A 37 0.14 -7.31 2.98
C LEU A 37 0.24 -6.52 1.67
N ALA A 38 -0.89 -6.02 1.19
CA ALA A 38 -0.90 -5.20 -0.01
C ALA A 38 -0.08 -3.93 0.20
N ARG A 39 -0.18 -3.33 1.39
CA ARG A 39 0.57 -2.14 1.70
C ARG A 39 2.07 -2.42 1.69
N LEU A 40 2.45 -3.56 2.27
CA LEU A 40 3.86 -3.93 2.30
C LEU A 40 4.40 -4.12 0.89
N GLU A 41 3.62 -4.73 0.04
CA GLU A 41 4.04 -4.93 -1.34
C GLU A 41 4.16 -3.58 -2.05
N ALA A 42 3.22 -2.68 -1.84
CA ALA A 42 3.27 -1.37 -2.46
C ALA A 42 4.47 -0.57 -1.97
N ASP A 43 4.78 -0.66 -0.68
CA ASP A 43 5.96 -0.02 -0.12
C ASP A 43 7.21 -0.57 -0.78
N HIS A 44 7.26 -1.86 -0.98
CA HIS A 44 8.40 -2.49 -1.61
C HIS A 44 8.61 -1.98 -3.04
N ILE A 45 7.53 -1.88 -3.79
CA ILE A 45 7.59 -1.36 -5.15
C ILE A 45 8.08 0.08 -5.14
N SER A 46 7.58 0.86 -4.22
CA SER A 46 7.95 2.25 -4.09
C SER A 46 9.44 2.39 -3.85
N LYS A 47 9.97 1.59 -2.94
CA LYS A 47 11.38 1.66 -2.61
C LYS A 47 12.25 1.15 -3.75
N SER A 48 11.82 0.12 -4.41
CA SER A 48 12.55 -0.42 -5.52
C SER A 48 12.63 0.58 -6.66
N SER A 49 11.55 1.29 -6.92
CA SER A 49 11.54 2.27 -7.97
C SER A 49 12.41 3.46 -7.66
N SER A 50 12.47 3.85 -6.40
CA SER A 50 13.22 5.01 -6.04
C SER A 50 14.66 4.75 -5.87
N SER A 51 15.03 3.54 -5.61
CA SER A 51 16.41 3.27 -5.32
C SER A 51 17.21 2.88 -6.52
N LYS A 52 16.78 3.21 -7.73
CA LYS A 52 17.47 2.83 -8.80
C LYS A 52 18.79 3.32 -8.85
N PRO A 53 19.72 2.68 -9.26
CA PRO A 53 21.12 3.08 -9.29
C PRO A 53 21.35 4.19 -10.28
#